data_bb6e92b7fff2afb60e0139473e5afee5
#
_entry.id   bb6e92b7fff2afb60e0139473e5afee5
#
_cell.length_a   1.000
_cell.length_b   1.000
_cell.length_c   1.000
_cell.angle_alpha   90.00
_cell.angle_beta   90.00
_cell.angle_gamma   90.00
#
_symmetry.space_group_name_H-M   'P 1'
#
loop_
_entity.id
_entity.type
_entity.pdbx_description
1 polymer ?
#
loop_
_entity_poly.entity_id
_entity_poly.type
_entity_poly.pdbx_seq_one_letter_code
_entity_poly.pdbx_strand_id
1 'polypeptide(L)'
;ERPQPLFHYFKQLFAQVTNPPIDAMQEECVTGMDVFLGSNGDPTLDKADNCRKIHLGSPILQTANLKRLLTGVPGFAAAEVHMVFDPSQGLEAGLEAFFASAEQALNEGKTILVLTDRTASAELVPIPSLLATAGVHHFLIQKGLRGNCSLIVDSYEPREVHHVACLIGYGAKAVHLRGVYEAVESLADEGHLESVSLEDAMHNIVYGYDHGILKV
;
A
#
# COMPACT_ATOMS: atom_id res chain seq x y z
N GLU A 1 -14.35 18.05 -19.18
CA GLU A 1 -14.27 16.73 -18.54
C GLU A 1 -14.00 16.93 -17.06
N ARG A 2 -14.59 16.08 -16.21
CA ARG A 2 -14.29 16.13 -14.77
C ARG A 2 -12.95 15.46 -14.51
N PRO A 3 -12.11 15.99 -13.60
CA PRO A 3 -10.89 15.32 -13.18
C PRO A 3 -11.21 13.90 -12.67
N GLN A 4 -10.42 12.92 -13.09
CA GLN A 4 -10.58 11.52 -12.69
C GLN A 4 -9.36 11.08 -11.87
N PRO A 5 -9.54 10.20 -10.86
CA PRO A 5 -8.42 9.56 -10.17
C PRO A 5 -7.49 8.88 -11.18
N LEU A 6 -6.19 8.89 -10.89
CA LEU A 6 -5.17 8.32 -11.77
C LEU A 6 -5.42 6.83 -12.09
N PHE A 7 -5.98 6.09 -11.15
CA PHE A 7 -6.35 4.67 -11.31
C PHE A 7 -7.28 4.39 -12.50
N HIS A 8 -8.15 5.32 -12.85
CA HIS A 8 -9.13 5.13 -13.95
C HIS A 8 -8.51 5.13 -15.35
N TYR A 9 -7.24 5.55 -15.47
CA TYR A 9 -6.50 5.48 -16.74
C TYR A 9 -5.87 4.10 -16.98
N PHE A 10 -5.80 3.25 -15.96
CA PHE A 10 -5.28 1.89 -16.06
C PHE A 10 -6.43 0.92 -16.32
N LYS A 11 -6.38 0.23 -17.44
CA LYS A 11 -7.41 -0.70 -17.88
C LYS A 11 -6.77 -1.99 -18.34
N GLN A 12 -7.46 -3.08 -18.07
CA GLN A 12 -7.11 -4.38 -18.63
C GLN A 12 -7.28 -4.36 -20.16
N LEU A 13 -6.23 -4.68 -20.89
CA LEU A 13 -6.18 -4.61 -22.35
C LEU A 13 -6.18 -5.98 -23.02
N PHE A 14 -6.35 -7.07 -22.29
CA PHE A 14 -6.39 -8.41 -22.82
C PHE A 14 -7.77 -9.05 -22.63
N ALA A 15 -8.13 -9.97 -23.54
CA ALA A 15 -9.35 -10.74 -23.44
C ALA A 15 -9.20 -11.79 -22.34
N GLN A 16 -10.17 -11.84 -21.42
CA GLN A 16 -10.26 -12.90 -20.44
C GLN A 16 -11.01 -14.10 -21.02
N VAL A 17 -10.58 -15.31 -20.66
CA VAL A 17 -11.30 -16.53 -20.99
C VAL A 17 -12.60 -16.63 -20.18
N THR A 18 -13.67 -17.17 -20.78
CA THR A 18 -14.95 -17.35 -20.10
C THR A 18 -14.88 -18.36 -18.97
N ASN A 19 -14.09 -19.43 -19.18
CA ASN A 19 -13.86 -20.48 -18.19
C ASN A 19 -12.37 -20.50 -17.84
N PRO A 20 -11.93 -19.90 -16.74
CA PRO A 20 -10.54 -19.94 -16.30
C PRO A 20 -10.13 -21.37 -15.94
N PRO A 21 -8.84 -21.73 -16.07
CA PRO A 21 -8.33 -23.07 -15.78
C PRO A 21 -8.37 -23.43 -14.29
N ILE A 22 -8.56 -22.44 -13.41
CA ILE A 22 -8.62 -22.59 -11.96
C ILE A 22 -10.02 -22.15 -11.53
N ASP A 23 -10.74 -23.02 -10.83
CA ASP A 23 -12.03 -22.66 -10.22
C ASP A 23 -11.84 -21.86 -8.92
N ALA A 24 -12.92 -21.21 -8.44
CA ALA A 24 -12.86 -20.32 -7.28
C ALA A 24 -12.44 -21.04 -5.96
N MET A 25 -12.64 -22.36 -5.84
CA MET A 25 -12.19 -23.12 -4.66
C MET A 25 -10.69 -23.44 -4.75
N GLN A 26 -10.17 -23.65 -5.95
CA GLN A 26 -8.74 -23.90 -6.16
C GLN A 26 -7.93 -22.61 -6.09
N GLU A 27 -8.52 -21.47 -6.42
CA GLU A 27 -7.87 -20.14 -6.32
C GLU A 27 -7.26 -19.94 -4.94
N GLU A 28 -8.00 -20.19 -3.87
CA GLU A 28 -7.54 -20.03 -2.49
C GLU A 28 -6.40 -20.98 -2.12
N CYS A 29 -6.32 -22.14 -2.77
CA CYS A 29 -5.30 -23.14 -2.49
C CYS A 29 -3.98 -22.88 -3.24
N VAL A 30 -4.05 -22.31 -4.45
CA VAL A 30 -2.89 -22.15 -5.33
C VAL A 30 -2.33 -20.75 -5.40
N THR A 31 -3.12 -19.76 -4.97
CA THR A 31 -2.73 -18.34 -4.97
C THR A 31 -2.65 -17.83 -3.54
N GLY A 32 -1.45 -17.55 -3.07
CA GLY A 32 -1.23 -17.01 -1.73
C GLY A 32 -1.34 -15.48 -1.70
N MET A 33 -1.98 -14.95 -0.65
CA MET A 33 -2.03 -13.51 -0.36
C MET A 33 -0.92 -13.08 0.60
N ASP A 34 -0.05 -13.99 0.97
CA ASP A 34 1.02 -13.76 1.93
C ASP A 34 2.00 -12.67 1.47
N VAL A 35 2.29 -11.74 2.37
CA VAL A 35 3.22 -10.64 2.13
C VAL A 35 4.32 -10.66 3.17
N PHE A 36 5.54 -10.44 2.72
CA PHE A 36 6.73 -10.37 3.57
C PHE A 36 7.34 -8.96 3.55
N LEU A 37 7.34 -8.29 4.71
CA LEU A 37 7.89 -6.94 4.86
C LEU A 37 9.32 -6.98 5.41
N GLY A 38 10.11 -6.00 5.02
CA GLY A 38 11.50 -5.82 5.40
C GLY A 38 12.42 -5.74 4.19
N SER A 39 13.72 -5.56 4.44
CA SER A 39 14.76 -5.57 3.39
C SER A 39 14.88 -6.95 2.76
N ASN A 40 15.00 -7.03 1.45
CA ASN A 40 15.30 -8.30 0.77
C ASN A 40 16.79 -8.68 0.87
N GLY A 41 17.65 -7.71 1.23
CA GLY A 41 19.08 -7.89 1.20
C GLY A 41 19.61 -8.21 -0.21
N ASP A 42 20.78 -8.82 -0.26
CA ASP A 42 21.36 -9.31 -1.50
C ASP A 42 21.02 -10.81 -1.65
N PRO A 43 20.15 -11.20 -2.60
CA PRO A 43 19.74 -12.59 -2.77
C PRO A 43 20.86 -13.53 -3.26
N THR A 44 21.98 -12.97 -3.72
CA THR A 44 23.14 -13.76 -4.14
C THR A 44 24.02 -14.18 -2.94
N LEU A 45 23.78 -13.59 -1.77
CA LEU A 45 24.52 -13.88 -0.55
C LEU A 45 23.67 -14.73 0.39
N ASP A 46 24.24 -15.83 0.85
CA ASP A 46 23.62 -16.70 1.87
C ASP A 46 23.76 -16.08 3.27
N LYS A 47 22.83 -15.16 3.59
CA LYS A 47 22.77 -14.45 4.88
C LYS A 47 21.44 -14.70 5.56
N ALA A 48 21.48 -15.08 6.84
CA ALA A 48 20.26 -15.28 7.64
C ALA A 48 19.37 -14.03 7.71
N ASP A 49 19.96 -12.84 7.66
CA ASP A 49 19.22 -11.57 7.67
C ASP A 49 18.32 -11.38 6.43
N ASN A 50 18.63 -12.03 5.31
CA ASN A 50 17.78 -12.00 4.12
C ASN A 50 16.42 -12.68 4.36
N CYS A 51 16.34 -13.60 5.32
CA CYS A 51 15.12 -14.31 5.72
C CYS A 51 14.37 -13.63 6.85
N ARG A 52 14.92 -12.56 7.45
CA ARG A 52 14.25 -11.83 8.52
C ARG A 52 13.15 -10.94 7.92
N LYS A 53 11.88 -11.36 8.06
CA LYS A 53 10.71 -10.70 7.49
C LYS A 53 9.57 -10.65 8.52
N ILE A 54 8.73 -9.63 8.40
CA ILE A 54 7.40 -9.63 9.01
C ILE A 54 6.47 -10.29 8.01
N HIS A 55 5.79 -11.36 8.43
CA HIS A 55 4.77 -12.05 7.64
C HIS A 55 3.41 -11.42 7.89
N LEU A 56 2.71 -11.09 6.80
CA LEU A 56 1.30 -10.68 6.78
C LEU A 56 0.54 -11.69 5.93
N GLY A 57 -0.62 -12.15 6.39
CA GLY A 57 -1.49 -13.05 5.63
C GLY A 57 -2.32 -12.34 4.54
N SER A 58 -2.23 -11.01 4.45
CA SER A 58 -2.94 -10.19 3.46
C SER A 58 -2.15 -8.93 3.15
N PRO A 59 -2.19 -8.43 1.90
CA PRO A 59 -1.67 -7.12 1.54
C PRO A 59 -2.54 -5.97 2.07
N ILE A 60 -3.76 -6.25 2.54
CA ILE A 60 -4.64 -5.24 3.14
C ILE A 60 -4.30 -5.08 4.61
N LEU A 61 -3.69 -3.96 4.95
CA LEU A 61 -3.20 -3.70 6.30
C LEU A 61 -4.28 -3.02 7.16
N GLN A 62 -4.61 -3.62 8.29
CA GLN A 62 -5.50 -3.02 9.27
C GLN A 62 -4.80 -1.91 10.07
N THR A 63 -5.58 -0.95 10.59
CA THR A 63 -5.08 0.22 11.35
C THR A 63 -4.23 -0.21 12.57
N ALA A 64 -4.63 -1.26 13.29
CA ALA A 64 -3.87 -1.76 14.44
C ALA A 64 -2.48 -2.27 14.05
N ASN A 65 -2.39 -2.98 12.92
CA ASN A 65 -1.12 -3.49 12.39
C ASN A 65 -0.22 -2.36 11.88
N LEU A 66 -0.78 -1.36 11.19
CA LEU A 66 -0.02 -0.17 10.77
C LEU A 66 0.55 0.58 11.97
N LYS A 67 -0.27 0.83 13.00
CA LYS A 67 0.19 1.46 14.25
C LYS A 67 1.31 0.67 14.90
N ARG A 68 1.19 -0.67 14.96
CA ARG A 68 2.23 -1.54 15.53
C ARG A 68 3.55 -1.45 14.74
N LEU A 69 3.51 -1.38 13.42
CA LEU A 69 4.69 -1.21 12.58
C LEU A 69 5.39 0.13 12.87
N LEU A 70 4.64 1.22 12.98
CA LEU A 70 5.17 2.56 13.24
C LEU A 70 5.68 2.75 14.67
N THR A 71 5.01 2.14 15.68
CA THR A 71 5.48 2.20 17.07
C THR A 71 6.71 1.35 17.34
N GLY A 72 7.00 0.38 16.48
CA GLY A 72 8.20 -0.43 16.49
C GLY A 72 7.96 -1.93 16.65
N VAL A 73 8.50 -2.68 15.71
CA VAL A 73 8.61 -4.14 15.78
C VAL A 73 10.08 -4.50 15.98
N PRO A 74 10.44 -5.31 16.97
CA PRO A 74 11.84 -5.64 17.23
C PRO A 74 12.57 -6.16 15.99
N GLY A 75 13.69 -5.55 15.64
CA GLY A 75 14.49 -5.88 14.45
C GLY A 75 14.02 -5.28 13.15
N PHE A 76 12.98 -4.43 13.15
CA PHE A 76 12.48 -3.70 11.99
C PHE A 76 12.33 -2.21 12.29
N ALA A 77 12.69 -1.38 11.33
CA ALA A 77 12.59 0.07 11.44
C ALA A 77 11.66 0.60 10.34
N ALA A 78 10.52 1.13 10.75
CA ALA A 78 9.58 1.79 9.87
C ALA A 78 9.73 3.31 9.93
N ALA A 79 9.39 4.00 8.85
CA ALA A 79 9.24 5.46 8.81
C ALA A 79 8.08 5.85 7.91
N GLU A 80 7.40 6.93 8.28
CA GLU A 80 6.44 7.61 7.41
C GLU A 80 7.20 8.50 6.42
N VAL A 81 6.79 8.44 5.16
CA VAL A 81 7.25 9.31 4.08
C VAL A 81 6.01 10.02 3.53
N HIS A 82 5.95 11.32 3.77
CA HIS A 82 4.76 12.11 3.47
C HIS A 82 4.67 12.42 1.98
N MET A 83 3.64 11.88 1.30
CA MET A 83 3.36 12.13 -0.11
C MET A 83 2.45 13.34 -0.30
N VAL A 84 2.95 14.50 0.13
CA VAL A 84 2.28 15.80 0.00
C VAL A 84 3.24 16.84 -0.56
N PHE A 85 2.71 17.88 -1.17
CA PHE A 85 3.51 18.97 -1.72
C PHE A 85 2.79 20.32 -1.60
N ASP A 86 3.55 21.40 -1.61
CA ASP A 86 3.05 22.77 -1.72
C ASP A 86 2.72 23.07 -3.19
N PRO A 87 1.45 23.32 -3.56
CA PRO A 87 1.06 23.61 -4.94
C PRO A 87 1.78 24.81 -5.55
N SER A 88 2.22 25.76 -4.72
CA SER A 88 2.96 26.95 -5.19
C SER A 88 4.33 26.60 -5.78
N GLN A 89 4.94 25.49 -5.34
CA GLN A 89 6.23 25.01 -5.82
C GLN A 89 6.09 24.03 -7.01
N GLY A 90 4.89 23.54 -7.26
CA GLY A 90 4.59 22.60 -8.33
C GLY A 90 4.85 21.14 -7.96
N LEU A 91 4.19 20.25 -8.70
CA LEU A 91 4.24 18.80 -8.45
C LEU A 91 5.64 18.19 -8.65
N GLU A 92 6.41 18.70 -9.61
CA GLU A 92 7.76 18.17 -9.91
C GLU A 92 8.69 18.35 -8.70
N ALA A 93 8.76 19.58 -8.16
CA ALA A 93 9.52 19.86 -6.95
C ALA A 93 9.02 19.04 -5.74
N GLY A 94 7.70 18.86 -5.64
CA GLY A 94 7.09 18.01 -4.62
C GLY A 94 7.52 16.55 -4.71
N LEU A 95 7.58 15.99 -5.91
CA LEU A 95 8.06 14.64 -6.15
C LEU A 95 9.56 14.49 -5.82
N GLU A 96 10.38 15.45 -6.20
CA GLU A 96 11.81 15.45 -5.86
C GLU A 96 12.03 15.45 -4.34
N ALA A 97 11.32 16.30 -3.60
CA ALA A 97 11.38 16.35 -2.13
C ALA A 97 10.89 15.05 -1.50
N PHE A 98 9.81 14.47 -2.02
CA PHE A 98 9.28 13.18 -1.58
C PHE A 98 10.28 12.03 -1.80
N PHE A 99 10.92 11.97 -2.96
CA PHE A 99 11.94 10.96 -3.25
C PHE A 99 13.18 11.12 -2.36
N ALA A 100 13.62 12.35 -2.14
CA ALA A 100 14.74 12.63 -1.22
C ALA A 100 14.43 12.19 0.21
N SER A 101 13.18 12.39 0.68
CA SER A 101 12.75 11.92 2.00
C SER A 101 12.77 10.39 2.11
N ALA A 102 12.37 9.68 1.06
CA ALA A 102 12.44 8.23 1.02
C ALA A 102 13.89 7.72 1.05
N GLU A 103 14.79 8.33 0.26
CA GLU A 103 16.22 8.01 0.26
C GLU A 103 16.86 8.28 1.63
N GLN A 104 16.53 9.42 2.26
CA GLN A 104 17.01 9.75 3.60
C GLN A 104 16.58 8.70 4.63
N ALA A 105 15.30 8.29 4.64
CA ALA A 105 14.81 7.27 5.56
C ALA A 105 15.59 5.95 5.42
N LEU A 106 15.93 5.55 4.19
CA LEU A 106 16.75 4.35 3.95
C LEU A 106 18.18 4.52 4.46
N ASN A 107 18.79 5.70 4.28
CA ASN A 107 20.12 6.02 4.78
C ASN A 107 20.18 6.02 6.32
N GLU A 108 19.03 6.30 6.97
CA GLU A 108 18.84 6.18 8.42
C GLU A 108 18.57 4.73 8.88
N GLY A 109 18.63 3.75 7.97
CA GLY A 109 18.45 2.33 8.28
C GLY A 109 17.01 1.87 8.37
N LYS A 110 16.04 2.66 7.85
CA LYS A 110 14.65 2.24 7.78
C LYS A 110 14.49 1.18 6.69
N THR A 111 13.75 0.12 6.98
CA THR A 111 13.52 -1.00 6.05
C THR A 111 12.05 -1.13 5.64
N ILE A 112 11.17 -0.33 6.24
CA ILE A 112 9.75 -0.26 5.91
C ILE A 112 9.41 1.23 5.74
N LEU A 113 9.01 1.63 4.53
CA LEU A 113 8.58 2.98 4.22
C LEU A 113 7.05 3.01 4.08
N VAL A 114 6.39 3.79 4.93
CA VAL A 114 4.95 4.02 4.87
C VAL A 114 4.71 5.33 4.14
N LEU A 115 4.26 5.24 2.89
CA LEU A 115 3.91 6.38 2.05
C LEU A 115 2.54 6.87 2.50
N THR A 116 2.45 8.07 3.06
CA THR A 116 1.22 8.55 3.67
C THR A 116 0.84 9.95 3.23
N ASP A 117 -0.47 10.19 3.07
CA ASP A 117 -1.08 11.51 2.81
C ASP A 117 -1.72 12.14 4.06
N ARG A 118 -1.42 11.62 5.28
CA ARG A 118 -2.05 12.08 6.54
C ARG A 118 -1.80 13.55 6.85
N THR A 119 -0.74 14.11 6.36
CA THR A 119 -0.39 15.52 6.55
C THR A 119 -0.98 16.46 5.51
N ALA A 120 -1.86 15.95 4.64
CA ALA A 120 -2.57 16.77 3.67
C ALA A 120 -3.40 17.85 4.39
N SER A 121 -3.33 19.06 3.86
CA SER A 121 -4.01 20.26 4.39
C SER A 121 -4.44 21.18 3.24
N ALA A 122 -4.93 22.38 3.59
CA ALA A 122 -5.23 23.40 2.57
C ALA A 122 -3.96 23.91 1.86
N GLU A 123 -2.80 23.84 2.53
CA GLU A 123 -1.50 24.30 2.03
C GLU A 123 -0.68 23.17 1.43
N LEU A 124 -0.89 21.93 1.86
CA LEU A 124 -0.17 20.73 1.43
C LEU A 124 -1.10 19.76 0.75
N VAL A 125 -1.02 19.69 -0.55
CA VAL A 125 -1.88 18.84 -1.38
C VAL A 125 -1.27 17.44 -1.52
N PRO A 126 -2.08 16.36 -1.44
CA PRO A 126 -1.55 15.01 -1.62
C PRO A 126 -1.08 14.78 -3.06
N ILE A 127 0.07 14.14 -3.19
CA ILE A 127 0.49 13.53 -4.46
C ILE A 127 -0.41 12.31 -4.68
N PRO A 128 -1.00 12.11 -5.88
CA PRO A 128 -1.79 10.91 -6.15
C PRO A 128 -1.03 9.64 -5.75
N SER A 129 -1.66 8.79 -4.95
CA SER A 129 -0.98 7.66 -4.29
C SER A 129 -0.33 6.69 -5.28
N LEU A 130 -0.96 6.47 -6.45
CA LEU A 130 -0.38 5.64 -7.50
C LEU A 130 0.87 6.28 -8.12
N LEU A 131 0.86 7.61 -8.35
CA LEU A 131 2.02 8.34 -8.86
C LEU A 131 3.17 8.32 -7.86
N ALA A 132 2.88 8.57 -6.58
CA ALA A 132 3.87 8.53 -5.51
C ALA A 132 4.51 7.14 -5.39
N THR A 133 3.68 6.08 -5.40
CA THR A 133 4.15 4.70 -5.31
C THR A 133 5.03 4.32 -6.50
N ALA A 134 4.55 4.55 -7.72
CA ALA A 134 5.31 4.25 -8.94
C ALA A 134 6.61 5.07 -9.01
N GLY A 135 6.52 6.36 -8.69
CA GLY A 135 7.66 7.27 -8.73
C GLY A 135 8.77 6.86 -7.76
N VAL A 136 8.44 6.66 -6.48
CA VAL A 136 9.44 6.23 -5.50
C VAL A 136 9.98 4.83 -5.78
N HIS A 137 9.14 3.90 -6.28
CA HIS A 137 9.57 2.57 -6.70
C HIS A 137 10.68 2.66 -7.77
N HIS A 138 10.44 3.41 -8.85
CA HIS A 138 11.41 3.57 -9.93
C HIS A 138 12.62 4.39 -9.52
N PHE A 139 12.44 5.44 -8.73
CA PHE A 139 13.55 6.21 -8.17
C PHE A 139 14.52 5.32 -7.37
N LEU A 140 13.97 4.50 -6.48
CA LEU A 140 14.78 3.58 -5.68
C LEU A 140 15.44 2.46 -6.51
N ILE A 141 14.82 2.04 -7.63
CA ILE A 141 15.47 1.12 -8.58
C ILE A 141 16.68 1.80 -9.23
N GLN A 142 16.54 3.02 -9.72
CA GLN A 142 17.64 3.77 -10.35
C GLN A 142 18.80 4.00 -9.38
N LYS A 143 18.51 4.15 -8.09
CA LYS A 143 19.51 4.28 -7.02
C LYS A 143 20.10 2.94 -6.55
N GLY A 144 19.58 1.79 -7.01
CA GLY A 144 19.98 0.47 -6.51
C GLY A 144 19.51 0.19 -5.06
N LEU A 145 18.57 0.95 -4.54
CA LEU A 145 18.10 0.89 -3.16
C LEU A 145 16.78 0.13 -2.97
N ARG A 146 16.05 -0.18 -4.06
CA ARG A 146 14.69 -0.74 -3.97
C ARG A 146 14.61 -2.05 -3.18
N GLY A 147 15.64 -2.88 -3.25
CA GLY A 147 15.73 -4.14 -2.52
C GLY A 147 15.86 -3.98 -0.99
N ASN A 148 16.23 -2.79 -0.52
CA ASN A 148 16.50 -2.54 0.89
C ASN A 148 15.25 -2.23 1.72
N CYS A 149 14.09 -2.05 1.09
CA CYS A 149 12.86 -1.71 1.80
C CYS A 149 11.61 -2.36 1.22
N SER A 150 10.57 -2.40 2.07
CA SER A 150 9.18 -2.61 1.68
C SER A 150 8.43 -1.29 1.66
N LEU A 151 7.61 -1.07 0.63
CA LEU A 151 6.73 0.08 0.51
C LEU A 151 5.34 -0.31 1.00
N ILE A 152 4.78 0.46 1.91
CA ILE A 152 3.39 0.39 2.36
C ILE A 152 2.72 1.70 1.96
N VAL A 153 1.50 1.62 1.44
CA VAL A 153 0.71 2.82 1.13
C VAL A 153 -0.36 2.99 2.19
N ASP A 154 -0.40 4.15 2.83
CA ASP A 154 -1.43 4.58 3.77
C ASP A 154 -2.12 5.82 3.21
N SER A 155 -3.26 5.64 2.56
CA SER A 155 -3.90 6.73 1.82
C SER A 155 -5.42 6.72 1.93
N TYR A 156 -5.99 7.91 1.76
CA TYR A 156 -7.43 8.13 1.66
C TYR A 156 -8.00 7.80 0.26
N GLU A 157 -7.14 7.80 -0.77
CA GLU A 157 -7.54 7.72 -2.17
C GLU A 157 -8.01 6.33 -2.63
N PRO A 158 -7.32 5.19 -2.30
CA PRO A 158 -7.73 3.88 -2.79
C PRO A 158 -9.02 3.39 -2.11
N ARG A 159 -10.02 3.00 -2.95
CA ARG A 159 -11.35 2.59 -2.50
C ARG A 159 -11.86 1.32 -3.14
N GLU A 160 -11.23 0.85 -4.20
CA GLU A 160 -11.65 -0.29 -4.99
C GLU A 160 -10.54 -1.32 -5.10
N VAL A 161 -10.90 -2.58 -5.35
CA VAL A 161 -9.96 -3.66 -5.60
C VAL A 161 -8.97 -3.28 -6.70
N HIS A 162 -9.47 -2.67 -7.78
CA HIS A 162 -8.63 -2.21 -8.89
C HIS A 162 -7.56 -1.20 -8.44
N HIS A 163 -7.89 -0.28 -7.52
CA HIS A 163 -6.92 0.67 -6.99
C HIS A 163 -5.81 -0.03 -6.21
N VAL A 164 -6.17 -1.03 -5.40
CA VAL A 164 -5.20 -1.83 -4.65
C VAL A 164 -4.33 -2.65 -5.59
N ALA A 165 -4.92 -3.31 -6.59
CA ALA A 165 -4.19 -4.08 -7.59
C ALA A 165 -3.17 -3.20 -8.35
N CYS A 166 -3.55 -1.97 -8.73
CA CYS A 166 -2.63 -1.01 -9.33
C CYS A 166 -1.48 -0.66 -8.37
N LEU A 167 -1.76 -0.35 -7.11
CA LEU A 167 -0.72 -0.01 -6.13
C LEU A 167 0.28 -1.15 -5.91
N ILE A 168 -0.22 -2.40 -5.80
CA ILE A 168 0.63 -3.59 -5.67
C ILE A 168 1.46 -3.79 -6.94
N GLY A 169 0.82 -3.70 -8.11
CA GLY A 169 1.50 -3.83 -9.41
C GLY A 169 2.62 -2.80 -9.61
N TYR A 170 2.48 -1.60 -9.03
CA TYR A 170 3.49 -0.54 -9.07
C TYR A 170 4.44 -0.52 -7.86
N GLY A 171 4.43 -1.56 -7.02
CA GLY A 171 5.49 -1.83 -6.06
C GLY A 171 5.14 -1.71 -4.60
N ALA A 172 3.89 -1.42 -4.23
CA ALA A 172 3.43 -1.53 -2.85
C ALA A 172 3.43 -2.99 -2.40
N LYS A 173 3.89 -3.26 -1.18
CA LYS A 173 3.79 -4.59 -0.55
C LYS A 173 2.50 -4.75 0.23
N ALA A 174 2.00 -3.67 0.82
CA ALA A 174 0.74 -3.66 1.53
C ALA A 174 0.09 -2.27 1.40
N VAL A 175 -1.23 -2.24 1.57
CA VAL A 175 -2.05 -1.03 1.46
C VAL A 175 -2.95 -0.92 2.69
N HIS A 176 -2.91 0.23 3.36
CA HIS A 176 -3.85 0.63 4.39
C HIS A 176 -4.91 1.53 3.77
N LEU A 177 -6.14 1.05 3.74
CA LEU A 177 -7.29 1.69 3.10
C LEU A 177 -7.93 2.71 4.04
N ARG A 178 -7.19 3.78 4.38
CA ARG A 178 -7.62 4.75 5.41
C ARG A 178 -9.02 5.30 5.12
N GLY A 179 -9.29 5.76 3.91
CA GLY A 179 -10.58 6.34 3.56
C GLY A 179 -11.74 5.35 3.65
N VAL A 180 -11.49 4.05 3.41
CA VAL A 180 -12.50 3.00 3.56
C VAL A 180 -12.76 2.73 5.04
N TYR A 181 -11.71 2.62 5.85
CA TYR A 181 -11.86 2.37 7.29
C TYR A 181 -12.56 3.53 8.00
N GLU A 182 -12.15 4.77 7.73
CA GLU A 182 -12.81 5.97 8.29
C GLU A 182 -14.29 6.06 7.88
N ALA A 183 -14.63 5.69 6.64
CA ALA A 183 -16.03 5.66 6.20
C ALA A 183 -16.87 4.61 6.97
N VAL A 184 -16.30 3.45 7.26
CA VAL A 184 -16.99 2.40 8.03
C VAL A 184 -17.11 2.79 9.50
N GLU A 185 -16.10 3.41 10.08
CA GLU A 185 -16.16 3.97 11.43
C GLU A 185 -17.30 5.02 11.53
N SER A 186 -17.41 5.92 10.55
CA SER A 186 -18.50 6.91 10.49
C SER A 186 -19.87 6.24 10.40
N LEU A 187 -20.03 5.21 9.56
CA LEU A 187 -21.28 4.44 9.46
C LEU A 187 -21.64 3.72 10.77
N ALA A 188 -20.64 3.25 11.51
CA ALA A 188 -20.86 2.65 12.82
C ALA A 188 -21.35 3.70 13.83
N ASP A 189 -20.70 4.86 13.88
CA ASP A 189 -21.06 5.97 14.79
C ASP A 189 -22.46 6.53 14.48
N GLU A 190 -22.87 6.52 13.22
CA GLU A 190 -24.21 6.90 12.77
C GLU A 190 -25.27 5.82 13.02
N GLY A 191 -24.89 4.63 13.53
CA GLY A 191 -25.80 3.54 13.83
C GLY A 191 -26.26 2.71 12.62
N HIS A 192 -25.55 2.81 11.49
CA HIS A 192 -25.91 2.06 10.26
C HIS A 192 -25.43 0.60 10.24
N LEU A 193 -24.64 0.19 11.23
CA LEU A 193 -24.20 -1.23 11.39
C LEU A 193 -25.09 -2.01 12.35
N GLU A 194 -26.41 -2.05 12.10
CA GLU A 194 -27.45 -2.55 13.02
C GLU A 194 -27.19 -3.97 13.60
N SER A 195 -26.51 -4.85 12.87
CA SER A 195 -26.31 -6.27 13.27
C SER A 195 -24.87 -6.76 13.14
N VAL A 196 -23.94 -5.90 12.80
CA VAL A 196 -22.53 -6.25 12.57
C VAL A 196 -21.65 -5.41 13.49
N SER A 197 -20.75 -6.05 14.23
CA SER A 197 -19.77 -5.29 15.02
C SER A 197 -18.80 -4.55 14.11
N LEU A 198 -18.22 -3.43 14.58
CA LEU A 198 -17.19 -2.72 13.84
C LEU A 198 -15.99 -3.63 13.50
N GLU A 199 -15.63 -4.53 14.40
CA GLU A 199 -14.55 -5.50 14.19
C GLU A 199 -14.88 -6.47 13.06
N ASP A 200 -16.09 -7.02 13.04
CA ASP A 200 -16.55 -7.91 11.96
C ASP A 200 -16.65 -7.16 10.63
N ALA A 201 -17.13 -5.91 10.66
CA ALA A 201 -17.17 -5.08 9.46
C ALA A 201 -15.77 -4.85 8.87
N MET A 202 -14.78 -4.53 9.70
CA MET A 202 -13.38 -4.37 9.27
C MET A 202 -12.78 -5.68 8.75
N HIS A 203 -13.10 -6.81 9.38
CA HIS A 203 -12.69 -8.13 8.90
C HIS A 203 -13.29 -8.44 7.53
N ASN A 204 -14.60 -8.21 7.36
CA ASN A 204 -15.31 -8.44 6.10
C ASN A 204 -14.76 -7.57 4.95
N ILE A 205 -14.31 -6.34 5.25
CA ILE A 205 -13.64 -5.49 4.26
C ILE A 205 -12.35 -6.15 3.78
N VAL A 206 -11.47 -6.56 4.70
CA VAL A 206 -10.21 -7.23 4.34
C VAL A 206 -10.50 -8.47 3.48
N TYR A 207 -11.43 -9.31 3.92
CA TYR A 207 -11.85 -10.50 3.20
C TYR A 207 -12.36 -10.19 1.77
N GLY A 208 -13.20 -9.16 1.64
CA GLY A 208 -13.73 -8.75 0.33
C GLY A 208 -12.64 -8.26 -0.63
N TYR A 209 -11.65 -7.49 -0.12
CA TYR A 209 -10.51 -7.05 -0.93
C TYR A 209 -9.60 -8.21 -1.32
N ASP A 210 -9.30 -9.12 -0.39
CA ASP A 210 -8.45 -10.29 -0.67
C ASP A 210 -9.07 -11.16 -1.76
N HIS A 211 -10.37 -11.49 -1.65
CA HIS A 211 -11.08 -12.22 -2.70
C HIS A 211 -11.11 -11.48 -4.04
N GLY A 212 -11.26 -10.15 -4.00
CA GLY A 212 -11.23 -9.34 -5.21
C GLY A 212 -9.86 -9.34 -5.89
N ILE A 213 -8.77 -9.25 -5.10
CA ILE A 213 -7.39 -9.23 -5.61
C ILE A 213 -7.03 -10.59 -6.20
N LEU A 214 -7.45 -11.71 -5.58
CA LEU A 214 -7.23 -13.05 -6.11
C LEU A 214 -7.80 -13.25 -7.52
N LYS A 215 -8.81 -12.48 -7.91
CA LYS A 215 -9.43 -12.57 -9.24
C LYS A 215 -8.78 -11.69 -10.31
N VAL A 216 -7.89 -10.79 -9.93
CA VAL A 216 -7.15 -9.90 -10.84
C VAL A 216 -5.84 -10.54 -11.25
#